data_80c58a3bf64b921c3c4081946e63de9b
#
_entry.id   80c58a3bf64b921c3c4081946e63de9b
#
_cell.length_a   1.000
_cell.length_b   1.000
_cell.length_c   1.000
_cell.angle_alpha   90.00
_cell.angle_beta   90.00
_cell.angle_gamma   90.00
#
_symmetry.space_group_name_H-M   'P 1'
#
loop_
_entity.id
_entity.type
_entity.pdbx_description
1 polymer ?
#
loop_
_entity_poly.entity_id
_entity_poly.type
_entity_poly.pdbx_seq_one_letter_code
_entity_poly.pdbx_strand_id
1 'polypeptide(L)'
;TGEGNKEYEKTYISPLKIANALFVSQNETIRQSFAQTFADNYLGTMFNVDFSSQQAVDAINEWASEHTDGLIDNVVDYFDPETVAAIANAIYYSDRWNWEFDESKTKPDIFHAASGDVTADFMIREGDAQVYYEDERVQAMPLSFKNGGNLWIIMPKDETANDLYASMTADYYCEIQSDGVSCTGKLLLPKFEIAGDTFDLADALIAIGVPLFDRDAAPLTGGLIEGGKPVWVDKAVQKAMIKVDEKGTTAAAVTVIAMAGAGMPLPTEPFEMVCDRPFMFVLESYGQVLFTGVVNNPAEVPSAS
;
A
#
# COMPACT_ATOMS: atom_id res chain seq x y z
N THR A 1 -10.54 -39.70 31.99
CA THR A 1 -11.25 -38.58 31.41
C THR A 1 -10.19 -37.54 30.96
N GLY A 2 -9.74 -37.69 29.71
CA GLY A 2 -8.78 -36.77 29.10
C GLY A 2 -9.52 -35.66 28.38
N GLU A 3 -9.36 -34.46 28.85
CA GLU A 3 -9.68 -33.26 28.07
C GLU A 3 -8.56 -33.01 27.06
N GLY A 4 -8.89 -33.22 25.80
CA GLY A 4 -7.98 -33.01 24.71
C GLY A 4 -7.66 -31.52 24.56
N ASN A 5 -6.38 -31.23 24.61
CA ASN A 5 -5.80 -29.95 24.19
C ASN A 5 -6.16 -29.75 22.71
N LYS A 6 -7.13 -28.88 22.44
CA LYS A 6 -7.33 -28.37 21.09
C LYS A 6 -6.21 -27.37 20.82
N GLU A 7 -5.16 -27.83 20.17
CA GLU A 7 -4.23 -26.93 19.50
C GLU A 7 -5.01 -26.14 18.44
N TYR A 8 -5.23 -24.87 18.71
CA TYR A 8 -5.67 -23.93 17.70
C TYR A 8 -4.44 -23.66 16.81
N GLU A 9 -4.37 -24.30 15.65
CA GLU A 9 -3.49 -23.84 14.59
C GLU A 9 -3.88 -22.38 14.30
N LYS A 10 -3.07 -21.44 14.77
CA LYS A 10 -3.13 -20.05 14.32
C LYS A 10 -2.62 -20.05 12.88
N THR A 11 -3.52 -20.07 11.93
CA THR A 11 -3.17 -19.77 10.56
C THR A 11 -2.79 -18.28 10.52
N TYR A 12 -1.50 -18.02 10.50
CA TYR A 12 -0.99 -16.65 10.33
C TYR A 12 -1.19 -16.27 8.87
N ILE A 13 -2.15 -15.39 8.61
CA ILE A 13 -2.35 -14.80 7.29
C ILE A 13 -1.52 -13.51 7.29
N SER A 14 -0.50 -13.46 6.44
CA SER A 14 0.27 -12.23 6.25
C SER A 14 -0.65 -11.11 5.79
N PRO A 15 -0.65 -9.95 6.46
CA PRO A 15 -1.44 -8.80 6.03
C PRO A 15 -0.90 -8.18 4.73
N LEU A 16 0.38 -8.38 4.43
CA LEU A 16 1.02 -7.92 3.22
C LEU A 16 0.99 -9.02 2.16
N LYS A 17 0.41 -8.72 1.02
CA LYS A 17 0.46 -9.53 -0.20
C LYS A 17 1.29 -8.81 -1.24
N ILE A 18 2.32 -9.48 -1.74
CA ILE A 18 3.15 -9.02 -2.83
C ILE A 18 3.08 -10.07 -3.92
N ALA A 19 2.70 -9.67 -5.11
CA ALA A 19 2.70 -10.54 -6.27
C ALA A 19 3.62 -9.97 -7.35
N ASN A 20 4.43 -10.84 -7.94
CA ASN A 20 5.36 -10.51 -9.01
C ASN A 20 5.06 -11.36 -10.23
N ALA A 21 4.96 -10.74 -11.39
CA ALA A 21 4.83 -11.46 -12.65
C ALA A 21 5.77 -10.91 -13.71
N LEU A 22 6.24 -11.79 -14.55
CA LEU A 22 6.98 -11.46 -15.77
C LEU A 22 6.24 -12.04 -16.97
N PHE A 23 5.76 -11.18 -17.82
CA PHE A 23 5.09 -11.54 -19.07
C PHE A 23 6.08 -11.48 -20.22
N VAL A 24 6.14 -12.51 -21.02
CA VAL A 24 7.07 -12.66 -22.12
C VAL A 24 6.28 -13.00 -23.38
N SER A 25 6.69 -12.44 -24.52
CA SER A 25 6.06 -12.73 -25.81
C SER A 25 5.95 -14.23 -26.05
N GLN A 26 4.78 -14.69 -26.51
CA GLN A 26 4.54 -16.09 -26.88
C GLN A 26 5.45 -16.61 -27.99
N ASN A 27 6.06 -15.70 -28.75
CA ASN A 27 7.01 -16.05 -29.80
C ASN A 27 8.40 -16.42 -29.26
N GLU A 28 8.61 -16.29 -27.95
CA GLU A 28 9.88 -16.56 -27.28
C GLU A 28 9.76 -17.73 -26.32
N THR A 29 10.86 -18.50 -26.19
CA THR A 29 10.93 -19.60 -25.23
C THR A 29 11.65 -19.16 -23.97
N ILE A 30 10.94 -19.15 -22.84
CA ILE A 30 11.51 -18.80 -21.54
C ILE A 30 12.49 -19.90 -21.11
N ARG A 31 13.67 -19.50 -20.62
CA ARG A 31 14.64 -20.43 -20.04
C ARG A 31 14.12 -21.01 -18.72
N GLN A 32 14.08 -22.31 -18.62
CA GLN A 32 13.64 -23.01 -17.41
C GLN A 32 14.47 -22.59 -16.19
N SER A 33 15.79 -22.41 -16.32
CA SER A 33 16.64 -21.98 -15.21
C SER A 33 16.31 -20.58 -14.72
N PHE A 34 15.91 -19.66 -15.60
CA PHE A 34 15.47 -18.33 -15.21
C PHE A 34 14.11 -18.39 -14.51
N ALA A 35 13.15 -19.10 -15.09
CA ALA A 35 11.82 -19.28 -14.50
C ALA A 35 11.90 -19.87 -13.08
N GLN A 36 12.75 -20.89 -12.89
CA GLN A 36 12.97 -21.50 -11.57
C GLN A 36 13.59 -20.50 -10.58
N THR A 37 14.62 -19.76 -11.00
CA THR A 37 15.24 -18.73 -10.16
C THR A 37 14.24 -17.64 -9.78
N PHE A 38 13.39 -17.21 -10.70
CA PHE A 38 12.37 -16.19 -10.47
C PHE A 38 11.29 -16.68 -9.49
N ALA A 39 10.84 -17.92 -9.65
CA ALA A 39 9.89 -18.53 -8.71
C ALA A 39 10.49 -18.72 -7.31
N ASP A 40 11.72 -19.26 -7.21
CA ASP A 40 12.33 -19.60 -5.92
C ASP A 40 12.74 -18.38 -5.10
N ASN A 41 13.21 -17.31 -5.74
CA ASN A 41 13.77 -16.14 -5.02
C ASN A 41 12.81 -14.96 -4.93
N TYR A 42 11.86 -14.84 -5.87
CA TYR A 42 10.94 -13.70 -5.94
C TYR A 42 9.48 -14.09 -5.79
N LEU A 43 9.18 -15.37 -5.59
CA LEU A 43 7.82 -15.93 -5.55
C LEU A 43 6.99 -15.48 -6.76
N GLY A 44 7.66 -15.25 -7.88
CA GLY A 44 7.07 -14.70 -9.08
C GLY A 44 6.61 -15.78 -10.06
N THR A 45 5.63 -15.43 -10.87
CA THR A 45 5.10 -16.28 -11.93
C THR A 45 5.47 -15.70 -13.30
N MET A 46 5.75 -16.57 -14.26
CA MET A 46 6.05 -16.18 -15.64
C MET A 46 4.97 -16.67 -16.58
N PHE A 47 4.60 -15.82 -17.54
CA PHE A 47 3.57 -16.08 -18.51
C PHE A 47 4.08 -15.81 -19.93
N ASN A 48 3.69 -16.66 -20.90
CA ASN A 48 3.81 -16.33 -22.31
C ASN A 48 2.48 -15.74 -22.80
N VAL A 49 2.52 -14.56 -23.40
CA VAL A 49 1.35 -13.82 -23.88
C VAL A 49 1.58 -13.29 -25.31
N ASP A 50 0.48 -13.02 -26.00
CA ASP A 50 0.51 -12.34 -27.29
C ASP A 50 0.29 -10.83 -27.12
N PHE A 51 1.38 -10.07 -27.02
CA PHE A 51 1.30 -8.62 -26.85
C PHE A 51 0.64 -7.87 -28.02
N SER A 52 0.45 -8.52 -29.18
CA SER A 52 -0.29 -7.95 -30.31
C SER A 52 -1.81 -8.05 -30.14
N SER A 53 -2.31 -8.71 -29.10
CA SER A 53 -3.72 -8.95 -28.88
C SER A 53 -4.20 -8.38 -27.54
N GLN A 54 -5.51 -8.13 -27.44
CA GLN A 54 -6.16 -7.72 -26.18
C GLN A 54 -5.97 -8.78 -25.08
N GLN A 55 -5.75 -10.04 -25.43
CA GLN A 55 -5.57 -11.13 -24.46
C GLN A 55 -4.37 -10.91 -23.53
N ALA A 56 -3.32 -10.22 -23.97
CA ALA A 56 -2.20 -9.89 -23.09
C ALA A 56 -2.60 -8.88 -22.00
N VAL A 57 -3.36 -7.86 -22.38
CA VAL A 57 -3.92 -6.86 -21.43
C VAL A 57 -4.84 -7.56 -20.45
N ASP A 58 -5.77 -8.38 -20.95
CA ASP A 58 -6.74 -9.09 -20.11
C ASP A 58 -6.03 -10.03 -19.13
N ALA A 59 -5.02 -10.79 -19.57
CA ALA A 59 -4.26 -11.71 -18.72
C ALA A 59 -3.50 -11.00 -17.59
N ILE A 60 -2.95 -9.82 -17.84
CA ILE A 60 -2.23 -9.05 -16.82
C ILE A 60 -3.21 -8.44 -15.80
N ASN A 61 -4.34 -7.91 -16.28
CA ASN A 61 -5.37 -7.34 -15.41
C ASN A 61 -6.06 -8.43 -14.58
N GLU A 62 -6.37 -9.60 -15.16
CA GLU A 62 -6.90 -10.75 -14.44
C GLU A 62 -5.91 -11.25 -13.37
N TRP A 63 -4.62 -11.37 -13.71
CA TRP A 63 -3.57 -11.72 -12.77
C TRP A 63 -3.50 -10.74 -11.59
N ALA A 64 -3.56 -9.43 -11.84
CA ALA A 64 -3.55 -8.42 -10.79
C ALA A 64 -4.78 -8.53 -9.88
N SER A 65 -5.96 -8.69 -10.46
CA SER A 65 -7.23 -8.87 -9.74
C SER A 65 -7.20 -10.11 -8.84
N GLU A 66 -6.75 -11.26 -9.35
CA GLU A 66 -6.63 -12.51 -8.57
C GLU A 66 -5.68 -12.38 -7.37
N HIS A 67 -4.58 -11.63 -7.51
CA HIS A 67 -3.57 -11.48 -6.47
C HIS A 67 -3.84 -10.34 -5.48
N THR A 68 -4.89 -9.55 -5.72
CA THR A 68 -5.30 -8.42 -4.86
C THR A 68 -6.74 -8.53 -4.36
N ASP A 69 -7.31 -9.76 -4.35
CA ASP A 69 -8.69 -10.01 -3.92
C ASP A 69 -9.74 -9.16 -4.69
N GLY A 70 -9.48 -8.89 -5.97
CA GLY A 70 -10.34 -8.09 -6.83
C GLY A 70 -10.24 -6.58 -6.65
N LEU A 71 -9.28 -6.09 -5.87
CA LEU A 71 -9.14 -4.66 -5.59
C LEU A 71 -8.40 -3.90 -6.69
N ILE A 72 -7.54 -4.58 -7.44
CA ILE A 72 -6.83 -4.03 -8.58
C ILE A 72 -7.26 -4.82 -9.81
N ASP A 73 -8.11 -4.26 -10.63
CA ASP A 73 -8.71 -4.91 -11.80
C ASP A 73 -8.20 -4.34 -13.14
N ASN A 74 -7.50 -3.21 -13.11
CA ASN A 74 -6.91 -2.58 -14.29
C ASN A 74 -5.50 -2.06 -13.95
N VAL A 75 -4.47 -2.69 -14.51
CA VAL A 75 -3.05 -2.33 -14.35
C VAL A 75 -2.48 -1.80 -15.66
N VAL A 76 -3.05 -2.19 -16.78
CA VAL A 76 -2.55 -1.83 -18.11
C VAL A 76 -3.71 -1.80 -19.13
N ASP A 77 -3.65 -0.81 -20.04
CA ASP A 77 -4.67 -0.65 -21.08
C ASP A 77 -4.15 -1.05 -22.46
N TYR A 78 -2.82 -0.98 -22.65
CA TYR A 78 -2.21 -1.18 -23.98
C TYR A 78 -0.76 -1.65 -23.87
N PHE A 79 -0.36 -2.48 -24.83
CA PHE A 79 1.04 -2.83 -25.12
C PHE A 79 1.38 -2.53 -26.59
N ASP A 80 2.64 -2.19 -26.82
CA ASP A 80 3.19 -2.21 -28.19
C ASP A 80 3.22 -3.68 -28.66
N PRO A 81 2.73 -3.98 -29.87
CA PRO A 81 2.80 -5.34 -30.45
C PRO A 81 4.21 -5.93 -30.54
N GLU A 82 5.24 -5.07 -30.55
CA GLU A 82 6.65 -5.49 -30.56
C GLU A 82 7.21 -5.74 -29.15
N THR A 83 6.41 -5.56 -28.08
CA THR A 83 6.83 -5.83 -26.70
C THR A 83 7.33 -7.26 -26.56
N VAL A 84 8.53 -7.41 -25.98
CA VAL A 84 9.15 -8.71 -25.72
C VAL A 84 8.93 -9.14 -24.29
N ALA A 85 9.05 -8.22 -23.32
CA ALA A 85 8.87 -8.52 -21.91
C ALA A 85 8.23 -7.33 -21.17
N ALA A 86 7.34 -7.65 -20.22
CA ALA A 86 6.74 -6.70 -19.30
C ALA A 86 6.75 -7.26 -17.88
N ILE A 87 7.06 -6.42 -16.90
CA ILE A 87 7.03 -6.75 -15.46
C ILE A 87 5.76 -6.14 -14.86
N ALA A 88 5.05 -6.92 -14.07
CA ALA A 88 3.94 -6.44 -13.26
C ALA A 88 4.18 -6.78 -11.78
N ASN A 89 3.94 -5.80 -10.93
CA ASN A 89 3.97 -5.94 -9.48
C ASN A 89 2.67 -5.42 -8.90
N ALA A 90 2.06 -6.21 -8.02
CA ALA A 90 0.89 -5.82 -7.27
C ALA A 90 1.21 -5.91 -5.78
N ILE A 91 0.95 -4.83 -5.06
CA ILE A 91 1.16 -4.76 -3.61
C ILE A 91 -0.16 -4.36 -2.96
N TYR A 92 -0.55 -5.16 -1.98
CA TYR A 92 -1.78 -4.97 -1.24
C TYR A 92 -1.54 -5.26 0.24
N TYR A 93 -2.05 -4.38 1.10
CA TYR A 93 -2.01 -4.56 2.56
C TYR A 93 -3.43 -4.59 3.11
N SER A 94 -3.76 -5.64 3.88
CA SER A 94 -5.06 -5.81 4.51
C SER A 94 -4.89 -6.26 5.95
N ASP A 95 -5.25 -5.40 6.89
CA ASP A 95 -5.24 -5.72 8.32
C ASP A 95 -6.34 -4.94 9.05
N ARG A 96 -6.75 -5.44 10.21
CA ARG A 96 -7.74 -4.78 11.08
C ARG A 96 -7.03 -3.92 12.11
N TRP A 97 -7.69 -2.82 12.50
CA TRP A 97 -7.21 -2.02 13.63
C TRP A 97 -7.16 -2.85 14.92
N ASN A 98 -6.18 -2.62 15.75
CA ASN A 98 -6.18 -3.12 17.14
C ASN A 98 -7.42 -2.63 17.89
N TRP A 99 -7.78 -1.37 17.66
CA TRP A 99 -8.99 -0.74 18.17
C TRP A 99 -9.77 -0.20 16.98
N GLU A 100 -10.88 -0.85 16.66
CA GLU A 100 -11.76 -0.45 15.56
C GLU A 100 -12.49 0.84 15.91
N PHE A 101 -12.85 1.63 14.90
CA PHE A 101 -13.73 2.76 15.09
C PHE A 101 -15.17 2.27 15.24
N ASP A 102 -15.98 3.00 16.00
CA ASP A 102 -17.41 2.73 16.14
C ASP A 102 -18.17 3.27 14.91
N GLU A 103 -18.65 2.37 14.08
CA GLU A 103 -19.39 2.71 12.86
C GLU A 103 -20.59 3.63 13.13
N SER A 104 -21.21 3.51 14.30
CA SER A 104 -22.37 4.35 14.68
C SER A 104 -22.02 5.81 14.95
N LYS A 105 -20.72 6.10 15.16
CA LYS A 105 -20.18 7.44 15.37
C LYS A 105 -19.64 8.09 14.10
N THR A 106 -19.48 7.33 13.03
CA THR A 106 -19.06 7.86 11.73
C THR A 106 -20.14 8.79 11.18
N LYS A 107 -19.74 9.98 10.75
CA LYS A 107 -20.67 11.01 10.27
C LYS A 107 -20.07 11.76 9.07
N PRO A 108 -20.92 12.16 8.12
CA PRO A 108 -20.48 13.04 7.06
C PRO A 108 -20.10 14.43 7.62
N ASP A 109 -18.98 14.95 7.16
CA ASP A 109 -18.49 16.30 7.45
C ASP A 109 -17.72 16.85 6.25
N ILE A 110 -17.32 18.12 6.34
CA ILE A 110 -16.61 18.82 5.28
C ILE A 110 -15.11 18.49 5.35
N PHE A 111 -14.55 18.10 4.20
CA PHE A 111 -13.13 18.03 3.99
C PHE A 111 -12.70 19.13 3.01
N HIS A 112 -11.72 19.95 3.41
CA HIS A 112 -11.21 21.09 2.67
C HIS A 112 -10.11 20.67 1.69
N ALA A 113 -10.51 20.01 0.58
CA ALA A 113 -9.58 19.62 -0.47
C ALA A 113 -9.05 20.84 -1.24
N ALA A 114 -7.87 20.72 -1.85
CA ALA A 114 -7.30 21.82 -2.66
C ALA A 114 -8.19 22.21 -3.87
N SER A 115 -9.00 21.29 -4.36
CA SER A 115 -9.98 21.51 -5.43
C SER A 115 -11.29 22.14 -4.96
N GLY A 116 -11.49 22.33 -3.66
CA GLY A 116 -12.69 22.84 -3.01
C GLY A 116 -13.25 21.86 -1.96
N ASP A 117 -14.23 22.31 -1.20
CA ASP A 117 -14.86 21.56 -0.14
C ASP A 117 -15.59 20.31 -0.69
N VAL A 118 -15.37 19.17 -0.07
CA VAL A 118 -16.06 17.91 -0.37
C VAL A 118 -16.66 17.33 0.91
N THR A 119 -17.69 16.50 0.77
CA THR A 119 -18.25 15.76 1.90
C THR A 119 -17.59 14.40 1.99
N ALA A 120 -17.08 14.04 3.18
CA ALA A 120 -16.52 12.73 3.47
C ALA A 120 -17.09 12.17 4.77
N ASP A 121 -17.07 10.84 4.93
CA ASP A 121 -17.49 10.18 6.16
C ASP A 121 -16.32 10.17 7.16
N PHE A 122 -16.44 10.90 8.26
CA PHE A 122 -15.43 10.98 9.31
C PHE A 122 -15.67 9.97 10.41
N MET A 123 -14.68 9.12 10.62
CA MET A 123 -14.58 8.22 11.77
C MET A 123 -14.09 8.99 12.98
N ILE A 124 -14.60 8.64 14.17
CA ILE A 124 -14.28 9.35 15.42
C ILE A 124 -13.70 8.35 16.41
N ARG A 125 -12.57 8.71 17.02
CA ARG A 125 -11.99 8.01 18.17
C ARG A 125 -11.68 9.02 19.26
N GLU A 126 -12.16 8.78 20.49
CA GLU A 126 -11.97 9.69 21.61
C GLU A 126 -11.90 8.93 22.95
N GLY A 127 -11.20 9.51 23.91
CA GLY A 127 -11.18 9.07 25.30
C GLY A 127 -10.10 8.06 25.67
N ASP A 128 -9.59 7.27 24.72
CA ASP A 128 -8.55 6.28 24.98
C ASP A 128 -7.15 6.91 24.93
N ALA A 129 -6.20 6.38 25.72
CA ALA A 129 -4.81 6.77 25.64
C ALA A 129 -4.20 6.26 24.32
N GLN A 130 -3.60 7.17 23.56
CA GLN A 130 -2.99 6.89 22.28
C GLN A 130 -1.60 7.56 22.21
N VAL A 131 -0.72 7.05 21.37
CA VAL A 131 0.53 7.74 21.05
C VAL A 131 0.20 8.92 20.16
N TYR A 132 0.70 10.07 20.51
CA TYR A 132 0.52 11.33 19.79
C TYR A 132 1.81 12.13 19.79
N TYR A 133 2.16 12.68 18.65
CA TYR A 133 3.29 13.57 18.43
C TYR A 133 2.80 14.92 17.92
N GLU A 134 3.40 15.99 18.41
CA GLU A 134 3.14 17.33 17.93
C GLU A 134 4.39 18.20 18.07
N ASP A 135 4.69 18.92 16.99
CA ASP A 135 5.71 19.95 16.96
C ASP A 135 5.20 21.22 16.24
N GLU A 136 6.11 22.10 15.80
CA GLU A 136 5.74 23.32 15.07
C GLU A 136 5.21 23.02 13.65
N ARG A 137 5.55 21.87 13.05
CA ARG A 137 5.22 21.52 11.67
C ARG A 137 4.01 20.61 11.54
N VAL A 138 3.88 19.62 12.43
CA VAL A 138 2.89 18.55 12.27
C VAL A 138 2.20 18.18 13.56
N GLN A 139 1.04 17.55 13.41
CA GLN A 139 0.43 16.62 14.35
C GLN A 139 0.51 15.22 13.76
N ALA A 140 0.89 14.21 14.53
CA ALA A 140 0.98 12.85 14.03
C ALA A 140 0.55 11.80 15.06
N MET A 141 -0.03 10.71 14.58
CA MET A 141 -0.37 9.56 15.41
C MET A 141 -0.41 8.26 14.62
N PRO A 142 -0.04 7.11 15.24
CA PRO A 142 -0.17 5.80 14.64
C PRO A 142 -1.53 5.19 14.93
N LEU A 143 -2.11 4.56 13.94
CA LEU A 143 -3.21 3.63 14.07
C LEU A 143 -2.66 2.21 13.93
N SER A 144 -2.60 1.48 15.05
CA SER A 144 -1.96 0.16 15.09
C SER A 144 -2.88 -0.94 14.56
N PHE A 145 -2.31 -1.87 13.83
CA PHE A 145 -2.98 -3.07 13.31
C PHE A 145 -2.82 -4.29 14.21
N LYS A 146 -3.70 -5.26 14.06
CA LYS A 146 -3.72 -6.51 14.87
C LYS A 146 -2.51 -7.40 14.61
N ASN A 147 -2.01 -7.46 13.38
CA ASN A 147 -0.90 -8.34 13.03
C ASN A 147 0.48 -7.64 13.03
N GLY A 148 0.58 -6.48 13.64
CA GLY A 148 1.83 -5.75 13.81
C GLY A 148 2.15 -4.87 12.61
N GLY A 149 1.92 -3.62 12.76
CA GLY A 149 2.13 -2.56 11.81
C GLY A 149 1.33 -1.34 12.24
N ASN A 150 1.61 -0.22 11.64
CA ASN A 150 0.94 1.03 11.94
C ASN A 150 0.63 1.79 10.64
N LEU A 151 -0.51 2.45 10.63
CA LEU A 151 -0.77 3.55 9.71
C LEU A 151 -0.55 4.86 10.47
N TRP A 152 0.54 5.53 10.18
CA TRP A 152 0.79 6.88 10.68
C TRP A 152 -0.02 7.88 9.87
N ILE A 153 -0.79 8.72 10.57
CA ILE A 153 -1.47 9.88 10.01
C ILE A 153 -0.65 11.10 10.42
N ILE A 154 -0.21 11.90 9.47
CA ILE A 154 0.67 13.06 9.68
C ILE A 154 0.01 14.28 9.05
N MET A 155 -0.48 15.18 9.91
CA MET A 155 -1.25 16.36 9.55
C MET A 155 -0.36 17.59 9.58
N PRO A 156 -0.11 18.29 8.46
CA PRO A 156 0.65 19.52 8.47
C PRO A 156 -0.14 20.65 9.14
N LYS A 157 0.58 21.59 9.79
CA LYS A 157 0.00 22.80 10.41
C LYS A 157 -0.07 23.97 9.43
N ASP A 158 1.07 24.41 8.96
CA ASP A 158 1.21 25.65 8.17
C ASP A 158 1.68 25.43 6.73
N GLU A 159 2.03 24.20 6.35
CA GLU A 159 2.44 23.83 5.00
C GLU A 159 1.39 22.91 4.32
N THR A 160 1.50 22.72 3.01
CA THR A 160 0.64 21.74 2.33
C THR A 160 1.12 20.32 2.59
N ALA A 161 0.20 19.35 2.55
CA ALA A 161 0.58 17.94 2.72
C ALA A 161 1.54 17.45 1.61
N ASN A 162 1.46 18.02 0.41
CA ASN A 162 2.39 17.70 -0.67
C ASN A 162 3.80 18.26 -0.42
N ASP A 163 3.91 19.47 0.15
CA ASP A 163 5.21 20.06 0.53
C ASP A 163 5.82 19.27 1.70
N LEU A 164 5.02 18.90 2.70
CA LEU A 164 5.44 18.02 3.78
C LEU A 164 5.96 16.70 3.23
N TYR A 165 5.21 16.06 2.32
CA TYR A 165 5.60 14.81 1.69
C TYR A 165 6.93 14.93 0.93
N ALA A 166 7.09 15.98 0.15
CA ALA A 166 8.31 16.23 -0.62
C ALA A 166 9.55 16.53 0.26
N SER A 167 9.34 17.09 1.46
CA SER A 167 10.41 17.45 2.41
C SER A 167 10.61 16.42 3.53
N MET A 168 9.80 15.35 3.60
CA MET A 168 9.91 14.33 4.63
C MET A 168 11.24 13.58 4.49
N THR A 169 12.00 13.54 5.57
CA THR A 169 13.25 12.77 5.65
C THR A 169 13.06 11.56 6.56
N ALA A 170 13.91 10.54 6.38
CA ALA A 170 13.91 9.38 7.26
C ALA A 170 14.17 9.78 8.72
N ASP A 171 15.10 10.71 8.94
CA ASP A 171 15.45 11.19 10.30
C ASP A 171 14.26 11.89 10.97
N TYR A 172 13.55 12.76 10.25
CA TYR A 172 12.37 13.43 10.78
C TYR A 172 11.22 12.45 11.05
N TYR A 173 11.03 11.48 10.18
CA TYR A 173 10.05 10.42 10.42
C TYR A 173 10.40 9.57 11.64
N CYS A 174 11.67 9.24 11.86
CA CYS A 174 12.13 8.57 13.07
C CYS A 174 11.92 9.41 14.34
N GLU A 175 12.09 10.72 14.28
CA GLU A 175 11.80 11.64 15.38
C GLU A 175 10.30 11.62 15.73
N ILE A 176 9.42 11.72 14.74
CA ILE A 176 7.95 11.60 14.92
C ILE A 176 7.59 10.28 15.64
N GLN A 177 8.26 9.18 15.29
CA GLN A 177 7.99 7.88 15.90
C GLN A 177 8.50 7.77 17.33
N SER A 178 9.70 8.33 17.61
CA SER A 178 10.37 8.18 18.91
C SER A 178 9.86 9.10 19.99
N ASP A 179 9.44 10.32 19.62
CA ASP A 179 9.13 11.39 20.54
C ASP A 179 7.62 11.50 20.82
N GLY A 180 6.82 10.60 20.24
CA GLY A 180 5.40 10.48 20.54
C GLY A 180 5.13 10.14 22.00
N VAL A 181 4.17 10.83 22.59
CA VAL A 181 3.79 10.65 23.99
C VAL A 181 2.41 10.00 24.09
N SER A 182 2.19 9.21 25.16
CA SER A 182 0.87 8.62 25.41
C SER A 182 -0.03 9.66 26.08
N CYS A 183 -1.10 10.06 25.39
CA CYS A 183 -2.10 10.98 25.93
C CYS A 183 -3.51 10.61 25.46
N THR A 184 -4.50 11.14 26.16
CA THR A 184 -5.91 11.03 25.73
C THR A 184 -6.23 12.14 24.75
N GLY A 185 -7.23 11.94 23.91
CA GLY A 185 -7.66 12.98 22.99
C GLY A 185 -8.73 12.53 22.04
N LYS A 186 -8.85 13.28 20.95
CA LYS A 186 -9.85 13.06 19.93
C LYS A 186 -9.19 13.08 18.54
N LEU A 187 -9.47 12.05 17.77
CA LEU A 187 -9.14 11.94 16.35
C LEU A 187 -10.43 11.98 15.53
N LEU A 188 -10.47 12.85 14.53
CA LEU A 188 -11.41 12.77 13.41
C LEU A 188 -10.61 12.44 12.15
N LEU A 189 -10.91 11.30 11.53
CA LEU A 189 -10.23 10.83 10.33
C LEU A 189 -11.28 10.48 9.27
N PRO A 190 -11.22 11.04 8.06
CA PRO A 190 -12.11 10.63 7.00
C PRO A 190 -11.81 9.19 6.57
N LYS A 191 -12.83 8.46 6.16
CA LYS A 191 -12.65 7.24 5.38
C LYS A 191 -12.05 7.65 4.03
N PHE A 192 -11.11 6.88 3.55
CA PHE A 192 -10.52 7.14 2.24
C PHE A 192 -10.13 5.86 1.51
N GLU A 193 -10.13 5.94 0.21
CA GLU A 193 -9.64 4.90 -0.68
C GLU A 193 -8.74 5.57 -1.71
N ILE A 194 -7.47 5.16 -1.74
CA ILE A 194 -6.53 5.59 -2.76
C ILE A 194 -6.18 4.35 -3.57
N ALA A 195 -6.76 4.26 -4.77
CA ALA A 195 -6.21 3.40 -5.80
C ALA A 195 -5.29 4.31 -6.61
N GLY A 196 -3.99 4.13 -6.44
CA GLY A 196 -3.01 4.86 -7.23
C GLY A 196 -3.23 4.62 -8.72
N ASP A 197 -2.89 5.61 -9.54
CA ASP A 197 -2.70 5.38 -10.97
C ASP A 197 -1.68 4.26 -11.17
N THR A 198 -1.76 3.56 -12.28
CA THR A 198 -0.70 2.62 -12.63
C THR A 198 0.59 3.38 -12.80
N PHE A 199 1.56 3.09 -11.95
CA PHE A 199 2.91 3.64 -12.07
C PHE A 199 3.69 2.83 -13.10
N ASP A 200 4.17 3.50 -14.17
CA ASP A 200 5.26 2.97 -14.95
C ASP A 200 6.56 3.27 -14.21
N LEU A 201 7.18 2.22 -13.71
CA LEU A 201 8.41 2.33 -12.92
C LEU A 201 9.67 2.52 -13.77
N ALA A 202 9.56 2.48 -15.12
CA ALA A 202 10.70 2.50 -16.00
C ALA A 202 11.62 3.70 -15.76
N ASP A 203 11.07 4.92 -15.77
CA ASP A 203 11.83 6.15 -15.54
C ASP A 203 12.50 6.20 -14.17
N ALA A 204 11.80 5.78 -13.12
CA ALA A 204 12.34 5.74 -11.77
C ALA A 204 13.47 4.72 -11.64
N LEU A 205 13.32 3.54 -12.21
CA LEU A 205 14.33 2.49 -12.21
C LEU A 205 15.56 2.88 -13.03
N ILE A 206 15.36 3.53 -14.19
CA ILE A 206 16.46 4.08 -14.99
C ILE A 206 17.24 5.14 -14.18
N ALA A 207 16.53 6.04 -13.49
CA ALA A 207 17.16 7.10 -12.72
C ALA A 207 18.08 6.58 -11.60
N ILE A 208 17.78 5.42 -11.02
CA ILE A 208 18.63 4.74 -10.02
C ILE A 208 19.63 3.77 -10.63
N GLY A 209 19.76 3.73 -11.96
CA GLY A 209 20.79 2.96 -12.66
C GLY A 209 20.45 1.51 -12.96
N VAL A 210 19.16 1.14 -12.97
CA VAL A 210 18.71 -0.20 -13.36
C VAL A 210 18.70 -0.31 -14.90
N PRO A 211 19.54 -1.16 -15.52
CA PRO A 211 19.75 -1.16 -16.97
C PRO A 211 18.73 -1.99 -17.76
N LEU A 212 17.66 -2.49 -17.14
CA LEU A 212 16.73 -3.45 -17.76
C LEU A 212 15.98 -2.90 -18.98
N PHE A 213 15.90 -1.57 -19.10
CA PHE A 213 15.15 -0.86 -20.13
C PHE A 213 16.02 -0.40 -21.32
N ASP A 214 17.33 -0.63 -21.24
CA ASP A 214 18.26 -0.26 -22.30
C ASP A 214 18.14 -1.23 -23.49
N ARG A 215 17.50 -0.78 -24.55
CA ARG A 215 17.26 -1.54 -25.78
C ARG A 215 18.57 -1.93 -26.48
N ASP A 216 19.56 -1.05 -26.47
CA ASP A 216 20.83 -1.25 -27.15
C ASP A 216 21.73 -2.23 -26.36
N ALA A 217 21.71 -2.17 -25.04
CA ALA A 217 22.42 -3.09 -24.18
C ALA A 217 21.74 -4.46 -24.09
N ALA A 218 20.43 -4.52 -24.29
CA ALA A 218 19.59 -5.72 -24.22
C ALA A 218 20.00 -6.66 -23.06
N PRO A 219 19.92 -6.20 -21.79
CA PRO A 219 20.58 -6.80 -20.63
C PRO A 219 20.08 -8.21 -20.28
N LEU A 220 18.88 -8.58 -20.74
CA LEU A 220 18.29 -9.89 -20.50
C LEU A 220 18.63 -10.91 -21.61
N THR A 221 19.43 -10.50 -22.60
CA THR A 221 19.85 -11.36 -23.70
C THR A 221 20.59 -12.60 -23.19
N GLY A 222 20.10 -13.77 -23.62
CA GLY A 222 20.68 -15.06 -23.23
C GLY A 222 20.41 -15.49 -21.78
N GLY A 223 19.84 -14.62 -20.94
CA GLY A 223 19.40 -14.94 -19.58
C GLY A 223 17.94 -15.36 -19.49
N LEU A 224 17.04 -14.55 -20.02
CA LEU A 224 15.60 -14.73 -19.93
C LEU A 224 15.04 -15.76 -20.93
N ILE A 225 15.42 -15.64 -22.21
CA ILE A 225 14.90 -16.48 -23.28
C ILE A 225 15.98 -17.34 -23.94
N GLU A 226 15.56 -18.37 -24.65
CA GLU A 226 16.44 -19.15 -25.51
C GLU A 226 16.70 -18.43 -26.86
N GLY A 227 17.80 -18.84 -27.56
CA GLY A 227 18.08 -18.36 -28.90
C GLY A 227 18.89 -17.07 -29.03
N GLY A 228 19.23 -16.41 -27.91
CA GLY A 228 20.18 -15.27 -27.88
C GLY A 228 19.72 -14.01 -28.60
N LYS A 229 18.43 -13.81 -28.83
CA LYS A 229 17.88 -12.54 -29.32
C LYS A 229 18.05 -11.44 -28.26
N PRO A 230 18.19 -10.17 -28.70
CA PRO A 230 18.19 -9.04 -27.79
C PRO A 230 16.87 -8.99 -26.98
N VAL A 231 16.97 -8.85 -25.65
CA VAL A 231 15.82 -8.75 -24.75
C VAL A 231 16.06 -7.65 -23.73
N TRP A 232 15.07 -6.80 -23.61
CA TRP A 232 14.96 -5.74 -22.60
C TRP A 232 13.53 -5.74 -22.05
N VAL A 233 13.28 -4.98 -20.99
CA VAL A 233 11.93 -4.74 -20.45
C VAL A 233 11.36 -3.50 -21.13
N ASP A 234 10.22 -3.63 -21.79
CA ASP A 234 9.55 -2.48 -22.39
C ASP A 234 8.71 -1.71 -21.38
N LYS A 235 8.14 -2.41 -20.39
CA LYS A 235 7.22 -1.82 -19.43
C LYS A 235 7.36 -2.48 -18.05
N ALA A 236 7.42 -1.68 -17.00
CA ALA A 236 7.37 -2.14 -15.62
C ALA A 236 6.24 -1.40 -14.90
N VAL A 237 5.16 -2.10 -14.64
CA VAL A 237 3.96 -1.50 -14.04
C VAL A 237 3.78 -1.93 -12.60
N GLN A 238 3.45 -0.94 -11.76
CA GLN A 238 3.06 -1.17 -10.39
C GLN A 238 1.73 -0.47 -10.13
N LYS A 239 0.82 -1.17 -9.50
CA LYS A 239 -0.38 -0.57 -8.94
C LYS A 239 -0.47 -0.91 -7.46
N ALA A 240 -0.76 0.08 -6.64
CA ALA A 240 -0.91 -0.06 -5.21
C ALA A 240 -2.25 0.54 -4.80
N MET A 241 -2.90 -0.08 -3.82
CA MET A 241 -4.16 0.39 -3.28
C MET A 241 -4.13 0.38 -1.76
N ILE A 242 -4.68 1.41 -1.15
CA ILE A 242 -4.98 1.46 0.27
C ILE A 242 -6.42 1.93 0.46
N LYS A 243 -7.19 1.18 1.27
CA LYS A 243 -8.53 1.55 1.69
C LYS A 243 -8.58 1.58 3.21
N VAL A 244 -9.06 2.67 3.77
CA VAL A 244 -9.15 2.90 5.22
C VAL A 244 -10.60 3.12 5.61
N ASP A 245 -11.08 2.26 6.50
CA ASP A 245 -12.42 2.32 7.07
C ASP A 245 -12.39 2.06 8.59
N GLU A 246 -13.55 1.90 9.20
CA GLU A 246 -13.71 1.71 10.65
C GLU A 246 -13.04 0.43 11.16
N LYS A 247 -12.86 -0.58 10.29
CA LYS A 247 -12.33 -1.91 10.65
C LYS A 247 -10.85 -2.04 10.44
N GLY A 248 -10.28 -1.26 9.53
CA GLY A 248 -8.87 -1.35 9.16
C GLY A 248 -8.59 -0.91 7.74
N THR A 249 -7.58 -1.53 7.16
CA THR A 249 -7.35 -1.53 5.72
C THR A 249 -7.94 -2.81 5.16
N THR A 250 -9.10 -2.73 4.54
CA THR A 250 -9.92 -3.81 3.95
C THR A 250 -10.22 -5.02 4.85
N ALA A 251 -11.49 -5.33 5.05
CA ALA A 251 -11.96 -6.26 6.07
C ALA A 251 -12.14 -7.69 5.55
N ALA A 252 -11.27 -8.61 6.00
CA ALA A 252 -11.59 -10.03 6.08
C ALA A 252 -11.85 -10.41 7.55
N ALA A 253 -12.95 -11.11 7.83
CA ALA A 253 -13.42 -11.38 9.17
C ALA A 253 -12.58 -12.44 9.89
N VAL A 254 -11.81 -12.04 10.90
CA VAL A 254 -11.21 -12.96 11.89
C VAL A 254 -11.46 -12.38 13.29
N THR A 255 -12.05 -13.18 14.18
CA THR A 255 -12.31 -12.79 15.56
C THR A 255 -11.05 -12.99 16.41
N VAL A 256 -10.50 -11.91 16.98
CA VAL A 256 -9.38 -11.99 17.93
C VAL A 256 -9.77 -11.31 19.24
N ILE A 257 -9.45 -11.97 20.34
CA ILE A 257 -9.68 -11.48 21.71
C ILE A 257 -8.54 -10.54 22.08
N ALA A 258 -8.88 -9.28 22.41
CA ALA A 258 -7.92 -8.29 22.87
C ALA A 258 -7.55 -8.52 24.34
N MET A 259 -6.26 -8.45 24.67
CA MET A 259 -5.80 -8.33 26.06
C MET A 259 -5.44 -6.88 26.35
N ALA A 260 -6.15 -6.27 27.26
CA ALA A 260 -5.86 -4.92 27.74
C ALA A 260 -4.71 -4.93 28.75
N GLY A 261 -3.65 -4.19 28.46
CA GLY A 261 -2.62 -3.86 29.43
C GLY A 261 -2.89 -2.48 30.02
N ALA A 262 -3.11 -2.40 31.34
CA ALA A 262 -3.33 -1.14 32.04
C ALA A 262 -1.98 -0.46 32.32
N GLY A 263 -1.61 0.51 31.50
CA GLY A 263 -0.64 1.54 31.86
C GLY A 263 -1.37 2.78 32.36
N MET A 264 -0.91 3.38 33.46
CA MET A 264 -1.51 4.61 34.00
C MET A 264 -1.02 5.78 33.15
N PRO A 265 -1.91 6.55 32.48
CA PRO A 265 -1.48 7.67 31.64
C PRO A 265 -0.84 8.77 32.52
N LEU A 266 0.26 9.34 32.04
CA LEU A 266 0.76 10.62 32.56
C LEU A 266 -0.26 11.70 32.17
N PRO A 267 -0.57 12.68 33.03
CA PRO A 267 -1.48 13.76 32.72
C PRO A 267 -0.81 14.71 31.73
N THR A 268 -1.10 14.52 30.46
CA THR A 268 -0.84 15.45 29.39
C THR A 268 -2.16 16.11 28.99
N GLU A 269 -2.11 17.32 28.45
CA GLU A 269 -3.33 17.93 27.92
C GLU A 269 -3.89 17.06 26.80
N PRO A 270 -5.23 16.90 26.73
CA PRO A 270 -5.84 16.11 25.67
C PRO A 270 -5.54 16.70 24.30
N PHE A 271 -5.16 15.85 23.33
CA PHE A 271 -4.99 16.29 21.95
C PHE A 271 -6.33 16.38 21.22
N GLU A 272 -6.39 17.23 20.20
CA GLU A 272 -7.43 17.20 19.17
C GLU A 272 -6.76 17.21 17.79
N MET A 273 -6.95 16.13 17.03
CA MET A 273 -6.45 15.98 15.68
C MET A 273 -7.62 15.81 14.71
N VAL A 274 -7.84 16.80 13.87
CA VAL A 274 -8.94 16.85 12.91
C VAL A 274 -8.36 16.80 11.50
N CYS A 275 -8.49 15.67 10.83
CA CYS A 275 -7.96 15.46 9.47
C CYS A 275 -8.99 15.95 8.43
N ASP A 276 -9.36 17.23 8.50
CA ASP A 276 -10.36 17.88 7.65
C ASP A 276 -9.78 18.55 6.39
N ARG A 277 -8.50 18.37 6.14
CA ARG A 277 -7.75 18.89 5.00
C ARG A 277 -6.66 17.92 4.59
N PRO A 278 -5.98 18.10 3.44
CA PRO A 278 -4.95 17.17 2.99
C PRO A 278 -3.93 16.80 4.07
N PHE A 279 -3.64 15.51 4.17
CA PHE A 279 -2.69 14.94 5.13
C PHE A 279 -1.84 13.85 4.49
N MET A 280 -0.65 13.64 5.06
CA MET A 280 0.24 12.54 4.68
C MET A 280 -0.07 11.29 5.50
N PHE A 281 0.13 10.12 4.91
CA PHE A 281 0.14 8.86 5.63
C PHE A 281 1.41 8.05 5.34
N VAL A 282 1.80 7.22 6.31
CA VAL A 282 2.86 6.21 6.18
C VAL A 282 2.34 4.90 6.75
N LEU A 283 2.26 3.88 5.93
CA LEU A 283 1.97 2.53 6.37
C LEU A 283 3.28 1.76 6.54
N GLU A 284 3.48 1.25 7.73
CA GLU A 284 4.66 0.47 8.08
C GLU A 284 4.29 -0.87 8.71
N SER A 285 5.15 -1.85 8.55
CA SER A 285 5.04 -3.12 9.23
C SER A 285 6.44 -3.67 9.54
N TYR A 286 6.62 -4.18 10.77
CA TYR A 286 7.91 -4.70 11.24
C TYR A 286 9.09 -3.73 11.05
N GLY A 287 8.85 -2.43 11.22
CA GLY A 287 9.87 -1.38 11.09
C GLY A 287 10.25 -1.05 9.64
N GLN A 288 9.48 -1.51 8.66
CA GLN A 288 9.67 -1.18 7.26
C GLN A 288 8.49 -0.37 6.73
N VAL A 289 8.79 0.72 6.04
CA VAL A 289 7.80 1.51 5.32
C VAL A 289 7.37 0.72 4.09
N LEU A 290 6.08 0.47 3.97
CA LEU A 290 5.46 -0.27 2.86
C LEU A 290 4.80 0.67 1.87
N PHE A 291 4.06 1.67 2.37
CA PHE A 291 3.36 2.67 1.55
C PHE A 291 3.51 4.04 2.18
N THR A 292 3.61 5.04 1.32
CA THR A 292 3.50 6.44 1.71
C THR A 292 2.64 7.18 0.69
N GLY A 293 1.94 8.20 1.14
CA GLY A 293 1.13 9.01 0.23
C GLY A 293 0.48 10.20 0.90
N VAL A 294 -0.26 10.95 0.09
CA VAL A 294 -1.03 12.10 0.53
C VAL A 294 -2.50 11.90 0.17
N VAL A 295 -3.37 12.06 1.16
CA VAL A 295 -4.81 12.12 0.95
C VAL A 295 -5.17 13.57 0.60
N ASN A 296 -5.29 13.85 -0.68
CA ASN A 296 -5.67 15.19 -1.16
C ASN A 296 -7.19 15.38 -1.19
N ASN A 297 -7.92 14.29 -1.43
CA ASN A 297 -9.39 14.27 -1.46
C ASN A 297 -9.89 12.86 -1.12
N PRO A 298 -10.48 12.65 0.07
CA PRO A 298 -10.96 11.33 0.48
C PRO A 298 -12.23 10.86 -0.25
N ALA A 299 -12.93 11.75 -0.95
CA ALA A 299 -14.13 11.45 -1.71
C ALA A 299 -13.85 11.09 -3.19
N GLU A 300 -12.62 11.22 -3.65
CA GLU A 300 -12.20 10.73 -4.96
C GLU A 300 -12.15 9.20 -4.93
N VAL A 301 -13.23 8.56 -5.35
CA VAL A 301 -13.19 7.17 -5.77
C VAL A 301 -12.45 7.16 -7.11
N PRO A 302 -11.37 6.35 -7.25
CA PRO A 302 -10.71 6.23 -8.54
C PRO A 302 -11.72 5.86 -9.61
N SER A 303 -11.86 6.70 -10.62
CA SER A 303 -12.71 6.37 -11.75
C SER A 303 -12.11 5.15 -12.45
N ALA A 304 -12.84 4.05 -12.49
CA ALA A 304 -12.61 3.00 -13.46
C ALA A 304 -12.72 3.65 -14.85
N SER A 305 -11.57 3.99 -15.44
CA SER A 305 -11.48 4.55 -16.80
C SER A 305 -11.27 3.43 -17.81
#